data_9f74101fd9f8ddd4eed836f2de2a41d2
#
_entry.id   9f74101fd9f8ddd4eed836f2de2a41d2
#
_cell.length_a   1.000
_cell.length_b   1.000
_cell.length_c   1.000
_cell.angle_alpha   90.00
_cell.angle_beta   90.00
_cell.angle_gamma   90.00
#
_symmetry.space_group_name_H-M   'P 1'
#
loop_
_entity.id
_entity.type
_entity.pdbx_description
1 polymer ?
#
loop_
_entity_poly.entity_id
_entity_poly.type
_entity_poly.pdbx_seq_one_letter_code
_entity_poly.pdbx_strand_id
1 'polypeptide(L)'
;MLQGSHAAFALTKRETVLGRSTEDQKVDVDLSEEGNASKVSRQQAFIKLRWNGEFCLRNVGRRPVWINNVAVESGRRCALAPHSLVEVGGMRLLFVPNPTLVRAQHPEPF
;
A
#
# COMPACT_ATOMS: atom_id res chain seq x y z
N MET A 1 -4.06 7.45 -2.67
CA MET A 1 -2.83 7.53 -3.48
C MET A 1 -1.62 7.25 -2.61
N LEU A 2 -0.68 6.55 -3.15
CA LEU A 2 0.65 6.44 -2.57
C LEU A 2 1.58 7.32 -3.40
N GLN A 3 2.24 8.25 -2.74
CA GLN A 3 3.09 9.20 -3.42
C GLN A 3 4.53 9.07 -2.95
N GLY A 4 5.41 8.68 -3.86
CA GLY A 4 6.85 8.61 -3.62
C GLY A 4 7.57 9.83 -4.18
N SER A 5 8.90 9.75 -4.19
CA SER A 5 9.74 10.82 -4.73
C SER A 5 9.74 10.85 -6.26
N HIS A 6 9.52 9.70 -6.87
CA HIS A 6 9.61 9.54 -8.33
C HIS A 6 8.29 9.14 -8.98
N ALA A 7 7.43 8.45 -8.26
CA ALA A 7 6.17 7.94 -8.80
C ALA A 7 5.01 8.21 -7.85
N ALA A 8 3.82 8.32 -8.42
CA ALA A 8 2.58 8.43 -7.67
C ALA A 8 1.63 7.34 -8.18
N PHE A 9 1.01 6.63 -7.24
CA PHE A 9 0.15 5.48 -7.56
C PHE A 9 -1.26 5.75 -7.08
N ALA A 10 -2.21 5.80 -8.00
CA ALA A 10 -3.62 5.97 -7.66
C ALA A 10 -4.16 4.65 -7.08
N LEU A 11 -4.84 4.73 -5.93
CA LEU A 11 -5.48 3.59 -5.32
C LEU A 11 -6.96 3.62 -5.71
N THR A 12 -7.33 2.86 -6.71
CA THR A 12 -8.67 2.88 -7.30
C THR A 12 -9.50 1.65 -6.97
N LYS A 13 -8.94 0.72 -6.22
CA LYS A 13 -9.59 -0.55 -5.84
C LYS A 13 -9.76 -0.63 -4.34
N ARG A 14 -10.69 -1.47 -3.90
CA ARG A 14 -10.83 -1.78 -2.47
C ARG A 14 -9.63 -2.51 -1.91
N GLU A 15 -8.97 -3.31 -2.74
CA GLU A 15 -7.77 -4.03 -2.36
C GLU A 15 -6.69 -3.77 -3.39
N THR A 16 -5.55 -3.28 -2.93
CA THR A 16 -4.42 -2.89 -3.76
C THR A 16 -3.22 -3.73 -3.38
N VAL A 17 -2.55 -4.30 -4.37
CA VAL A 17 -1.35 -5.11 -4.16
C VAL A 17 -0.12 -4.26 -4.45
N LEU A 18 0.77 -4.18 -3.47
CA LEU A 18 2.07 -3.53 -3.60
C LEU A 18 3.15 -4.58 -3.77
N GLY A 19 4.08 -4.36 -4.67
CA GLY A 19 5.18 -5.28 -4.81
C GLY A 19 6.06 -4.96 -6.01
N ARG A 20 6.59 -6.02 -6.59
CA ARG A 20 7.47 -5.94 -7.75
C ARG A 20 6.87 -6.79 -8.86
N SER A 21 6.41 -6.13 -9.92
CA SER A 21 5.86 -6.85 -11.08
C SER A 21 6.93 -7.69 -11.76
N THR A 22 6.52 -8.84 -12.26
CA THR A 22 7.34 -9.72 -13.08
C THR A 22 6.63 -9.96 -14.42
N GLU A 23 7.25 -10.68 -15.34
CA GLU A 23 6.61 -11.01 -16.61
C GLU A 23 5.31 -11.79 -16.40
N ASP A 24 5.32 -12.70 -15.42
CA ASP A 24 4.19 -13.59 -15.17
C ASP A 24 3.14 -13.02 -14.23
N GLN A 25 3.51 -12.02 -13.43
CA GLN A 25 2.63 -11.49 -12.40
C GLN A 25 2.78 -9.99 -12.27
N LYS A 26 1.68 -9.28 -12.46
CA LYS A 26 1.64 -7.83 -12.29
C LYS A 26 0.99 -7.50 -10.96
N VAL A 27 1.45 -6.39 -10.36
CA VAL A 27 0.86 -5.85 -9.14
C VAL A 27 0.29 -4.48 -9.43
N ASP A 28 -0.61 -4.01 -8.55
CA ASP A 28 -1.27 -2.72 -8.75
C ASP A 28 -0.30 -1.55 -8.55
N VAL A 29 0.56 -1.65 -7.54
CA VAL A 29 1.59 -0.67 -7.25
C VAL A 29 2.94 -1.35 -7.45
N ASP A 30 3.55 -1.10 -8.59
CA ASP A 30 4.86 -1.65 -8.92
C ASP A 30 5.94 -0.71 -8.38
N LEU A 31 6.55 -1.12 -7.27
CA LEU A 31 7.52 -0.29 -6.56
C LEU A 31 8.82 -0.10 -7.33
N SER A 32 9.05 -0.88 -8.39
CA SER A 32 10.20 -0.65 -9.26
C SER A 32 10.10 0.68 -10.01
N GLU A 33 8.90 1.25 -10.12
CA GLU A 33 8.71 2.57 -10.71
C GLU A 33 9.15 3.69 -9.78
N GLU A 34 9.22 3.41 -8.46
CA GLU A 34 9.67 4.40 -7.49
C GLU A 34 11.18 4.33 -7.26
N GLY A 35 11.76 3.14 -7.32
CA GLY A 35 13.18 2.98 -7.05
C GLY A 35 13.63 1.53 -7.22
N ASN A 36 14.75 1.19 -6.57
CA ASN A 36 15.29 -0.15 -6.64
C ASN A 36 14.46 -1.11 -5.78
N ALA A 37 13.72 -1.98 -6.41
CA ALA A 37 12.83 -2.92 -5.75
C ALA A 37 13.45 -4.31 -5.55
N SER A 38 14.77 -4.43 -5.57
CA SER A 38 15.45 -5.71 -5.41
C SER A 38 15.16 -6.38 -4.07
N LYS A 39 14.85 -5.59 -3.04
CA LYS A 39 14.52 -6.08 -1.69
C LYS A 39 13.01 -6.18 -1.46
N VAL A 40 12.21 -5.94 -2.48
CA VAL A 40 10.75 -5.98 -2.39
C VAL A 40 10.28 -7.32 -2.92
N SER A 41 9.41 -7.99 -2.16
CA SER A 41 8.78 -9.24 -2.61
C SER A 41 7.84 -8.97 -3.79
N ARG A 42 7.60 -10.00 -4.60
CA ARG A 42 6.66 -9.88 -5.74
C ARG A 42 5.30 -9.39 -5.25
N GLN A 43 4.78 -9.99 -4.19
CA GLN A 43 3.64 -9.47 -3.46
C GLN A 43 4.14 -9.10 -2.08
N GLN A 44 4.35 -7.82 -1.85
CA GLN A 44 4.92 -7.35 -0.60
C GLN A 44 3.84 -7.05 0.43
N ALA A 45 2.79 -6.36 0.01
CA ALA A 45 1.75 -5.94 0.95
C ALA A 45 0.43 -5.73 0.22
N PHE A 46 -0.65 -5.79 0.99
CA PHE A 46 -1.98 -5.43 0.52
C PHE A 46 -2.46 -4.22 1.30
N ILE A 47 -3.03 -3.24 0.60
CA ILE A 47 -3.77 -2.15 1.23
C ILE A 47 -5.24 -2.42 0.94
N LYS A 48 -6.03 -2.51 1.99
CA LYS A 48 -7.46 -2.82 1.88
C LYS A 48 -8.29 -1.72 2.49
N LEU A 49 -9.29 -1.28 1.74
CA LEU A 49 -10.32 -0.38 2.25
C LEU A 49 -11.42 -1.23 2.89
N ARG A 50 -11.62 -1.05 4.18
CA ARG A 50 -12.63 -1.79 4.93
C ARG A 50 -13.99 -1.13 4.74
N TRP A 51 -15.03 -1.90 5.04
CA TRP A 51 -16.42 -1.45 4.89
C TRP A 51 -16.73 -0.20 5.73
N ASN A 52 -16.01 0.02 6.82
CA ASN A 52 -16.19 1.19 7.68
C ASN A 52 -15.43 2.43 7.19
N GLY A 53 -14.79 2.36 6.03
CA GLY A 53 -14.04 3.47 5.46
C GLY A 53 -12.59 3.56 5.88
N GLU A 54 -12.14 2.66 6.75
CA GLU A 54 -10.75 2.65 7.21
C GLU A 54 -9.87 1.82 6.28
N PHE A 55 -8.63 2.26 6.10
CA PHE A 55 -7.63 1.49 5.36
C PHE A 55 -6.80 0.65 6.33
N CYS A 56 -6.38 -0.50 5.84
CA CYS A 56 -5.53 -1.42 6.56
C CYS A 56 -4.44 -1.92 5.63
N LEU A 57 -3.20 -2.01 6.13
CA LEU A 57 -2.11 -2.60 5.39
C LEU A 57 -1.74 -3.93 6.03
N ARG A 58 -1.59 -4.96 5.20
CA ARG A 58 -1.09 -6.26 5.63
C ARG A 58 0.20 -6.57 4.89
N ASN A 59 1.25 -6.86 5.64
CA ASN A 59 2.53 -7.27 5.06
C ASN A 59 2.51 -8.78 4.84
N VAL A 60 2.69 -9.20 3.58
CA VAL A 60 2.75 -10.61 3.21
C VAL A 60 4.11 -10.98 2.62
N GLY A 61 5.01 -10.01 2.51
CA GLY A 61 6.37 -10.24 2.03
C GLY A 61 7.30 -10.70 3.13
N ARG A 62 8.54 -10.94 2.75
CA ARG A 62 9.56 -11.46 3.68
C ARG A 62 10.05 -10.40 4.66
N ARG A 63 10.27 -9.18 4.17
CA ARG A 63 10.85 -8.09 4.95
C ARG A 63 9.76 -7.25 5.56
N PRO A 64 10.04 -6.56 6.66
CA PRO A 64 9.04 -5.69 7.27
C PRO A 64 8.70 -4.51 6.35
N VAL A 65 7.49 -4.02 6.49
CA VAL A 65 7.04 -2.74 5.98
C VAL A 65 6.92 -1.81 7.17
N TRP A 66 7.37 -0.57 7.02
CA TRP A 66 7.37 0.39 8.13
C TRP A 66 6.25 1.39 7.93
N ILE A 67 5.40 1.55 8.93
CA ILE A 67 4.33 2.54 8.92
C ILE A 67 4.61 3.54 10.04
N ASN A 68 4.90 4.78 9.66
CA ASN A 68 5.26 5.83 10.62
C ASN A 68 6.37 5.37 11.57
N ASN A 69 7.40 4.72 11.00
CA ASN A 69 8.56 4.21 11.72
C ASN A 69 8.29 3.03 12.65
N VAL A 70 7.12 2.39 12.52
CA VAL A 70 6.78 1.18 13.26
C VAL A 70 6.80 0.00 12.30
N ALA A 71 7.56 -1.03 12.63
CA ALA A 71 7.69 -2.21 11.78
C ALA A 71 6.40 -3.03 11.76
N VAL A 72 5.96 -3.39 10.56
CA VAL A 72 4.89 -4.35 10.34
C VAL A 72 5.55 -5.60 9.79
N GLU A 73 5.75 -6.58 10.65
CA GLU A 73 6.45 -7.79 10.28
C GLU A 73 5.63 -8.66 9.32
N SER A 74 6.30 -9.61 8.68
CA SER A 74 5.64 -10.52 7.75
C SER A 74 4.45 -11.21 8.42
N GLY A 75 3.31 -11.18 7.74
CA GLY A 75 2.06 -11.75 8.24
C GLY A 75 1.25 -10.82 9.14
N ARG A 76 1.80 -9.69 9.53
CA ARG A 76 1.12 -8.73 10.40
C ARG A 76 0.37 -7.69 9.58
N ARG A 77 -0.56 -7.01 10.24
CA ARG A 77 -1.36 -5.93 9.65
C ARG A 77 -1.49 -4.79 10.63
N CYS A 78 -1.73 -3.60 10.10
CA CYS A 78 -2.02 -2.44 10.94
C CYS A 78 -2.96 -1.48 10.20
N ALA A 79 -3.61 -0.63 10.96
CA ALA A 79 -4.42 0.44 10.38
C ALA A 79 -3.51 1.42 9.63
N LEU A 80 -4.00 1.93 8.51
CA LEU A 80 -3.27 2.90 7.70
C LEU A 80 -4.05 4.20 7.70
N ALA A 81 -3.65 5.10 8.60
CA ALA A 81 -4.30 6.40 8.74
C ALA A 81 -3.91 7.33 7.59
N PRO A 82 -4.74 8.34 7.27
CA PRO A 82 -4.36 9.35 6.29
C PRO A 82 -3.02 9.99 6.61
N HIS A 83 -2.23 10.24 5.58
CA HIS A 83 -0.90 10.86 5.68
C HIS A 83 0.13 10.00 6.41
N SER A 84 -0.10 8.70 6.51
CA SER A 84 0.91 7.78 7.00
C SER A 84 2.08 7.69 6.05
N LEU A 85 3.28 7.56 6.61
CA LEU A 85 4.49 7.30 5.84
C LEU A 85 4.68 5.79 5.76
N VAL A 86 4.70 5.27 4.54
CA VAL A 86 4.92 3.85 4.25
C VAL A 86 6.36 3.69 3.75
N GLU A 87 7.16 2.90 4.45
CA GLU A 87 8.52 2.61 4.02
C GLU A 87 8.64 1.13 3.68
N VAL A 88 9.12 0.86 2.48
CA VAL A 88 9.25 -0.50 1.97
C VAL A 88 10.46 -0.57 1.04
N GLY A 89 11.36 -1.52 1.30
CA GLY A 89 12.56 -1.71 0.48
C GLY A 89 13.44 -0.47 0.39
N GLY A 90 13.47 0.37 1.43
CA GLY A 90 14.22 1.62 1.44
C GLY A 90 13.52 2.78 0.74
N MET A 91 12.34 2.57 0.21
CA MET A 91 11.54 3.61 -0.44
C MET A 91 10.51 4.17 0.53
N ARG A 92 10.21 5.45 0.41
CA ARG A 92 9.25 6.16 1.26
C ARG A 92 8.10 6.66 0.42
N LEU A 93 6.89 6.32 0.84
CA LEU A 93 5.68 6.73 0.13
C LEU A 93 4.70 7.30 1.14
N LEU A 94 4.08 8.41 0.77
CA LEU A 94 3.05 9.04 1.59
C LEU A 94 1.69 8.50 1.17
N PHE A 95 0.92 8.01 2.13
CA PHE A 95 -0.42 7.55 1.88
C PHE A 95 -1.41 8.71 1.98
N VAL A 96 -2.04 9.02 0.84
CA VAL A 96 -3.06 10.07 0.76
C VAL A 96 -4.34 9.40 0.29
N PRO A 97 -5.35 9.23 1.16
CA PRO A 97 -6.57 8.56 0.74
C PRO A 97 -7.33 9.38 -0.29
N ASN A 98 -8.05 8.67 -1.15
CA ASN A 98 -8.92 9.29 -2.13
C ASN A 98 -10.34 9.40 -1.53
N PRO A 99 -10.81 10.59 -1.19
CA PRO A 99 -12.14 10.74 -0.57
C PRO A 99 -13.27 10.22 -1.46
N THR A 100 -13.13 10.37 -2.77
CA THR A 100 -14.14 9.86 -3.71
C THR A 100 -14.19 8.34 -3.67
N LEU A 101 -13.03 7.67 -3.62
CA LEU A 101 -12.98 6.22 -3.52
C LEU A 101 -13.58 5.73 -2.21
N VAL A 102 -13.22 6.37 -1.09
CA VAL A 102 -13.78 6.01 0.23
C VAL A 102 -15.30 6.11 0.19
N ARG A 103 -15.81 7.22 -0.35
CA ARG A 103 -17.24 7.44 -0.46
C ARG A 103 -17.93 6.40 -1.35
N ALA A 104 -17.32 6.07 -2.47
CA ALA A 104 -17.87 5.12 -3.44
C ALA A 104 -17.86 3.69 -2.92
N GLN A 105 -16.87 3.32 -2.10
CA GLN A 105 -16.70 1.95 -1.59
C GLN A 105 -17.39 1.72 -0.25
N HIS A 106 -17.67 2.76 0.48
CA HIS A 106 -18.31 2.66 1.78
C HIS A 106 -19.78 2.27 1.62
N PRO A 107 -20.26 1.20 2.24
CA PRO A 107 -21.64 0.75 2.10
C PRO A 107 -22.65 1.60 2.83
N GLU A 108 -22.31 2.72 3.18
CA GLU A 108 -22.99 3.65 4.04
C GLU A 108 -24.22 4.25 3.37
N PRO A 109 -25.39 4.07 3.87
CA PRO A 109 -26.55 4.75 3.34
C PRO A 109 -26.62 6.20 3.78
N PHE A 110 -25.92 6.53 4.78
CA PHE A 110 -25.98 7.87 5.37
C PHE A 110 -27.35 8.44 5.47
#